data_b7c5140f3c98e8e22580fa55d42b49a3
#
_entry.id   b7c5140f3c98e8e22580fa55d42b49a3
#
_cell.length_a   1.000
_cell.length_b   1.000
_cell.length_c   1.000
_cell.angle_alpha   90.00
_cell.angle_beta   90.00
_cell.angle_gamma   90.00
#
_symmetry.space_group_name_H-M   'P 1'
#
loop_
_entity.id
_entity.type
_entity.pdbx_description
1 polymer ?
#
loop_
_entity_poly.entity_id
_entity_poly.type
_entity_poly.pdbx_seq_one_letter_code
_entity_poly.pdbx_strand_id
1 'polypeptide(L)'
;RVSRGLGDVYKRQVCVDVVPVGEANWAARPYGFNDLFKGALSDVSTLFMGKPILTWAMERGITLGGNEDIQNAPLFPICQTVDELGKVLRWMITEPDREEGKFIWLSARKLSANDLSDQANLRRLVAQREVFRKKDWSLLAANHEKSVFYQLDLSDAAESFAKDKIVLPKALPEDNPLMKRIHNHMFRSQVMKILGEAYKEEEQKAFALLREGLVSSVLGSKQQPCLNVYRDQIVWGRSPVRIDLAGGWTDTPPYCLYAGGNVVNVAIELNGQPPLQVYIKPSDTHKIILRSIDLGAMEVISSWDELRDYNKVGSPFSIPKAALALAGFVPEFSAEAYASLDVQLEAFGSGLEITLLAAIPAGSGLGTSSILAATVLGAISDFCGLAWDKNEIGNRTLILEQLLTTGGGWQDQYGGVLHGLKLLQTNEGFNQNPLVRWLPEYLFTDPEYRPCHLLYYTGITRTAKDILSEIVRGMFLNSEAHLGILSEMKAHALDMYEAIQCGDFVTYGKLVGKTWEQNKALDSGTNPVAVEAIISKIQAYALGYKLPGAGGGGYLYIVAKDPGAALQIRKILTLSPPNSNARFVEMSLSNKGLQISRS
;
A
#
# COMPACT_ATOMS: atom_id res chain seq x y z
N ARG A 1 -0.40 24.53 12.43
CA ARG A 1 -0.74 25.91 12.84
C ARG A 1 0.52 26.57 13.34
N VAL A 2 1.15 27.39 12.49
CA VAL A 2 2.19 28.30 12.92
C VAL A 2 1.48 29.50 13.55
N SER A 3 1.39 29.55 14.88
CA SER A 3 0.93 30.75 15.57
C SER A 3 2.04 31.81 15.56
N ARG A 4 1.67 33.10 15.51
CA ARG A 4 2.56 34.22 15.67
C ARG A 4 3.21 34.17 17.06
N GLY A 5 4.23 33.54 17.31
CA GLY A 5 4.89 33.34 18.60
C GLY A 5 5.81 32.15 18.60
N LEU A 6 5.58 31.17 17.68
CA LEU A 6 6.48 30.03 17.53
C LEU A 6 7.90 30.47 17.14
N GLY A 7 8.08 31.50 16.34
CA GLY A 7 9.40 32.04 16.01
C GLY A 7 10.21 32.51 17.21
N ASP A 8 9.56 33.11 18.22
CA ASP A 8 10.22 33.53 19.45
C ASP A 8 10.47 32.36 20.41
N VAL A 9 9.62 31.35 20.41
CA VAL A 9 9.83 30.12 21.18
C VAL A 9 11.02 29.33 20.62
N TYR A 10 11.15 29.19 19.30
CA TYR A 10 12.31 28.54 18.68
C TYR A 10 13.64 29.27 18.95
N LYS A 11 13.65 30.59 18.98
CA LYS A 11 14.84 31.38 19.30
C LYS A 11 15.32 31.20 20.74
N ARG A 12 14.48 30.71 21.66
CA ARG A 12 14.78 30.46 23.06
C ARG A 12 14.96 28.98 23.41
N GLN A 13 14.87 28.08 22.41
CA GLN A 13 15.06 26.65 22.66
C GLN A 13 16.54 26.34 22.88
N VAL A 14 16.79 25.57 23.93
CA VAL A 14 18.08 24.99 24.24
C VAL A 14 17.97 23.48 24.05
N CYS A 15 18.88 22.92 23.28
CA CYS A 15 19.06 21.48 23.15
C CYS A 15 20.10 21.02 24.16
N VAL A 16 19.98 19.81 24.68
CA VAL A 16 20.93 19.22 25.62
C VAL A 16 21.25 17.81 25.20
N ASP A 17 22.51 17.56 24.83
CA ASP A 17 23.02 16.20 24.64
C ASP A 17 23.54 15.67 25.97
N VAL A 18 22.95 14.62 26.49
CA VAL A 18 23.41 13.92 27.70
C VAL A 18 24.25 12.73 27.30
N VAL A 19 25.53 12.76 27.65
CA VAL A 19 26.51 11.76 27.20
C VAL A 19 27.05 10.97 28.40
N PRO A 20 26.92 9.65 28.44
CA PRO A 20 27.59 8.83 29.44
C PRO A 20 29.08 8.75 29.15
N VAL A 21 29.91 9.02 30.16
CA VAL A 21 31.36 9.02 30.09
C VAL A 21 31.93 7.97 31.03
N GLY A 22 32.81 7.08 30.56
CA GLY A 22 33.30 5.96 31.34
C GLY A 22 32.16 5.04 31.85
N GLU A 23 32.38 4.33 32.94
CA GLU A 23 31.44 3.33 33.43
C GLU A 23 30.30 3.94 34.30
N ALA A 24 30.50 5.10 34.94
CA ALA A 24 29.53 5.63 35.88
C ALA A 24 29.22 7.14 35.70
N ASN A 25 30.08 7.89 35.01
CA ASN A 25 29.98 9.36 34.95
C ASN A 25 29.08 9.82 33.79
N TRP A 26 28.72 11.11 33.86
CA TRP A 26 27.89 11.81 32.90
C TRP A 26 28.48 13.17 32.55
N ALA A 27 28.29 13.58 31.30
CA ALA A 27 28.49 14.95 30.88
C ALA A 27 27.32 15.41 30.02
N ALA A 28 27.09 16.73 29.97
CA ALA A 28 26.05 17.23 29.08
C ALA A 28 26.54 18.44 28.30
N ARG A 29 26.18 18.50 27.04
CA ARG A 29 26.43 19.61 26.13
C ARG A 29 25.13 20.35 25.87
N PRO A 30 24.83 21.46 26.58
CA PRO A 30 23.74 22.34 26.19
C PRO A 30 24.20 23.29 25.08
N TYR A 31 23.28 23.62 24.17
CA TYR A 31 23.51 24.56 23.06
C TYR A 31 22.19 25.18 22.60
N GLY A 32 22.25 26.43 22.14
CA GLY A 32 21.08 27.10 21.56
C GLY A 32 20.73 26.52 20.17
N PHE A 33 19.48 26.53 19.81
CA PHE A 33 18.98 25.98 18.54
C PHE A 33 19.70 26.55 17.31
N ASN A 34 20.14 27.81 17.37
CA ASN A 34 20.84 28.45 16.24
C ASN A 34 22.36 28.53 16.45
N ASP A 35 22.92 27.90 17.46
CA ASP A 35 24.36 27.89 17.69
C ASP A 35 25.03 26.98 16.68
N LEU A 36 25.95 27.49 15.89
CA LEU A 36 26.72 26.68 14.92
C LEU A 36 27.80 25.82 15.61
N PHE A 37 28.10 26.11 16.89
CA PHE A 37 29.13 25.46 17.68
C PHE A 37 30.49 25.36 16.98
N LYS A 38 30.89 26.45 16.34
CA LYS A 38 32.12 26.56 15.54
C LYS A 38 32.61 27.99 15.60
N GLY A 39 33.92 28.16 15.59
CA GLY A 39 34.58 29.46 15.57
C GLY A 39 35.46 29.73 16.81
N ALA A 40 36.34 30.71 16.74
CA ALA A 40 37.24 31.08 17.83
C ALA A 40 36.45 31.65 19.01
N LEU A 41 36.86 31.35 20.24
CA LEU A 41 36.23 31.88 21.43
C LEU A 41 36.24 33.42 21.48
N SER A 42 37.26 34.08 20.91
CA SER A 42 37.38 35.51 20.82
C SER A 42 36.43 36.18 19.80
N ASP A 43 35.82 35.41 18.90
CA ASP A 43 34.93 35.95 17.90
C ASP A 43 33.51 36.16 18.44
N VAL A 44 33.00 37.35 18.26
CA VAL A 44 31.64 37.74 18.71
C VAL A 44 30.54 36.94 18.00
N SER A 45 30.82 36.41 16.82
CA SER A 45 29.91 35.55 16.09
C SER A 45 29.85 34.09 16.60
N THR A 46 30.79 33.69 17.47
CA THR A 46 30.79 32.40 18.14
C THR A 46 29.76 32.37 19.24
N LEU A 47 28.60 31.76 18.96
CA LEU A 47 27.48 31.75 19.88
C LEU A 47 27.48 30.49 20.76
N PHE A 48 27.10 30.69 22.02
CA PHE A 48 26.76 29.63 22.96
C PHE A 48 25.49 30.03 23.72
N MET A 49 24.47 29.18 23.68
CA MET A 49 23.13 29.45 24.21
C MET A 49 22.50 30.73 23.62
N GLY A 50 22.73 30.96 22.32
CA GLY A 50 22.21 32.13 21.60
C GLY A 50 22.89 33.47 21.93
N LYS A 51 24.00 33.45 22.65
CA LYS A 51 24.79 34.65 23.01
C LYS A 51 26.26 34.45 22.61
N PRO A 52 27.02 35.53 22.34
CA PRO A 52 28.47 35.43 22.25
C PRO A 52 29.05 34.70 23.48
N ILE A 53 29.91 33.71 23.25
CA ILE A 53 30.39 32.84 24.33
C ILE A 53 31.09 33.59 25.46
N LEU A 54 31.84 34.67 25.17
CA LEU A 54 32.47 35.50 26.18
C LEU A 54 31.44 36.27 27.02
N THR A 55 30.33 36.69 26.43
CA THR A 55 29.23 37.32 27.17
C THR A 55 28.56 36.31 28.11
N TRP A 56 28.34 35.07 27.65
CA TRP A 56 27.80 34.00 28.47
C TRP A 56 28.72 33.67 29.66
N ALA A 57 30.04 33.65 29.43
CA ALA A 57 31.04 33.42 30.48
C ALA A 57 31.07 34.56 31.52
N MET A 58 31.04 35.81 31.04
CA MET A 58 31.03 37.01 31.91
C MET A 58 29.80 37.05 32.83
N GLU A 59 28.61 36.74 32.31
CA GLU A 59 27.38 36.64 33.09
C GLU A 59 27.48 35.62 34.24
N ARG A 60 28.35 34.63 34.12
CA ARG A 60 28.57 33.56 35.11
C ARG A 60 29.81 33.76 35.98
N GLY A 61 30.48 34.89 35.79
CA GLY A 61 31.68 35.22 36.53
C GLY A 61 32.82 34.21 36.32
N ILE A 62 32.97 33.70 35.09
CA ILE A 62 34.04 32.79 34.69
C ILE A 62 34.85 33.41 33.54
N THR A 63 36.14 33.07 33.48
CA THR A 63 37.01 33.49 32.39
C THR A 63 37.30 32.28 31.49
N LEU A 64 37.03 32.43 30.22
CA LEU A 64 37.46 31.50 29.19
C LEU A 64 38.70 32.05 28.53
N GLY A 65 39.77 31.27 28.50
CA GLY A 65 41.05 31.68 27.95
C GLY A 65 41.30 31.05 26.57
N GLY A 66 42.13 31.76 25.78
CA GLY A 66 42.59 31.24 24.50
C GLY A 66 41.80 31.69 23.27
N ASN A 67 42.42 31.49 22.13
CA ASN A 67 41.83 31.76 20.80
C ASN A 67 41.51 30.45 20.07
N GLU A 68 41.22 29.41 20.85
CA GLU A 68 40.85 28.09 20.32
C GLU A 68 39.40 28.08 19.77
N ASP A 69 39.12 27.12 18.91
CA ASP A 69 37.75 26.87 18.43
C ASP A 69 36.91 26.35 19.60
N ILE A 70 35.67 26.83 19.70
CA ILE A 70 34.69 26.42 20.74
C ILE A 70 34.53 24.88 20.80
N GLN A 71 34.76 24.15 19.73
CA GLN A 71 34.69 22.68 19.69
C GLN A 71 35.79 22.03 20.55
N ASN A 72 36.92 22.72 20.76
CA ASN A 72 38.04 22.25 21.54
C ASN A 72 38.06 22.84 22.97
N ALA A 73 37.21 23.82 23.26
CA ALA A 73 37.15 24.46 24.55
C ALA A 73 36.56 23.52 25.63
N PRO A 74 37.20 23.36 26.80
CA PRO A 74 36.74 22.49 27.89
C PRO A 74 35.56 23.11 28.64
N LEU A 75 34.35 22.96 28.10
CA LEU A 75 33.14 23.61 28.60
C LEU A 75 32.24 22.67 29.42
N PHE A 76 32.33 21.35 29.23
CA PHE A 76 31.37 20.36 29.71
C PHE A 76 31.94 19.56 30.88
N PRO A 77 31.49 19.80 32.13
CA PRO A 77 32.03 19.10 33.30
C PRO A 77 31.56 17.64 33.34
N ILE A 78 32.45 16.77 33.81
CA ILE A 78 32.13 15.38 34.12
C ILE A 78 31.50 15.34 35.51
N CYS A 79 30.24 14.88 35.58
CA CYS A 79 29.46 14.71 36.79
C CYS A 79 29.37 13.24 37.21
N GLN A 80 29.42 12.95 38.49
CA GLN A 80 29.32 11.58 39.03
C GLN A 80 27.87 11.13 39.17
N THR A 81 26.96 12.08 39.38
CA THR A 81 25.53 11.81 39.56
C THR A 81 24.65 12.62 38.61
N VAL A 82 23.43 12.13 38.38
CA VAL A 82 22.40 12.85 37.61
C VAL A 82 21.97 14.14 38.32
N ASP A 83 22.02 14.18 39.66
CA ASP A 83 21.71 15.38 40.44
C ASP A 83 22.74 16.48 40.22
N GLU A 84 24.05 16.16 40.30
CA GLU A 84 25.12 17.09 39.94
C GLU A 84 24.95 17.62 38.51
N LEU A 85 24.68 16.74 37.56
CA LEU A 85 24.43 17.11 36.16
C LEU A 85 23.27 18.10 36.05
N GLY A 86 22.15 17.83 36.75
CA GLY A 86 20.99 18.72 36.81
C GLY A 86 21.29 20.09 37.39
N LYS A 87 22.13 20.19 38.45
CA LYS A 87 22.56 21.45 39.07
C LYS A 87 23.43 22.28 38.12
N VAL A 88 24.38 21.62 37.45
CA VAL A 88 25.25 22.27 36.47
C VAL A 88 24.46 22.75 35.25
N LEU A 89 23.56 21.95 34.72
CA LEU A 89 22.74 22.33 33.56
C LEU A 89 21.86 23.54 33.87
N ARG A 90 21.21 23.60 35.04
CA ARG A 90 20.45 24.79 35.46
C ARG A 90 21.32 26.01 35.50
N TRP A 91 22.51 25.92 36.09
CA TRP A 91 23.46 27.02 36.11
C TRP A 91 23.92 27.44 34.72
N MET A 92 24.25 26.48 33.86
CA MET A 92 24.68 26.76 32.47
C MET A 92 23.59 27.40 31.62
N ILE A 93 22.31 27.06 31.85
CA ILE A 93 21.20 27.45 30.98
C ILE A 93 20.44 28.66 31.54
N THR A 94 19.88 28.56 32.74
CA THR A 94 18.85 29.48 33.24
C THR A 94 19.22 30.24 34.51
N GLU A 95 20.09 29.71 35.34
CA GLU A 95 20.35 30.23 36.71
C GLU A 95 21.83 30.56 36.92
N PRO A 96 22.37 31.66 36.30
CA PRO A 96 23.79 31.98 36.32
C PRO A 96 24.34 32.29 37.75
N ASP A 97 23.47 32.69 38.68
CA ASP A 97 23.83 33.05 40.05
C ASP A 97 23.80 31.85 41.02
N ARG A 98 23.53 30.64 40.55
CA ARG A 98 23.48 29.44 41.40
C ARG A 98 24.86 28.94 41.77
N GLU A 99 25.29 29.21 42.97
CA GLU A 99 26.62 28.87 43.49
C GLU A 99 26.93 27.36 43.43
N GLU A 100 25.96 26.47 43.70
CA GLU A 100 26.16 25.01 43.64
C GLU A 100 26.56 24.54 42.22
N GLY A 101 25.86 24.99 41.20
CA GLY A 101 26.17 24.64 39.81
C GLY A 101 27.49 25.19 39.33
N LYS A 102 27.82 26.44 39.76
CA LYS A 102 29.09 27.10 39.50
C LYS A 102 30.25 26.33 40.14
N PHE A 103 30.09 25.94 41.41
CA PHE A 103 31.11 25.18 42.14
C PHE A 103 31.44 23.86 41.46
N ILE A 104 30.41 23.11 41.06
CA ILE A 104 30.61 21.85 40.34
C ILE A 104 31.33 22.13 39.00
N TRP A 105 30.90 23.14 38.25
CA TRP A 105 31.54 23.48 36.98
C TRP A 105 33.01 23.85 37.13
N LEU A 106 33.37 24.63 38.18
CA LEU A 106 34.73 25.03 38.42
C LEU A 106 35.62 23.87 38.89
N SER A 107 35.11 22.99 39.75
CA SER A 107 35.89 21.93 40.40
C SER A 107 36.02 20.65 39.55
N ALA A 108 35.01 20.35 38.66
CA ALA A 108 35.04 19.15 37.87
C ALA A 108 36.01 19.24 36.69
N ARG A 109 36.56 18.09 36.29
CA ARG A 109 37.23 17.93 35.00
C ARG A 109 36.23 18.22 33.87
N LYS A 110 36.63 19.02 32.90
CA LYS A 110 35.79 19.41 31.78
C LYS A 110 36.27 18.75 30.50
N LEU A 111 35.33 18.41 29.64
CA LEU A 111 35.54 17.93 28.31
C LEU A 111 35.17 19.01 27.29
N SER A 112 35.83 19.01 26.14
CA SER A 112 35.40 19.75 24.98
C SER A 112 34.29 18.99 24.24
N ALA A 113 33.70 19.58 23.22
CA ALA A 113 32.72 18.89 22.37
C ALA A 113 33.34 17.71 21.62
N ASN A 114 34.59 17.87 21.17
CA ASN A 114 35.33 16.78 20.50
C ASN A 114 35.65 15.65 21.49
N ASP A 115 36.15 15.97 22.70
CA ASP A 115 36.37 14.98 23.75
C ASP A 115 35.09 14.21 24.12
N LEU A 116 33.95 14.88 24.15
CA LEU A 116 32.66 14.21 24.41
C LEU A 116 32.32 13.18 23.37
N SER A 117 32.60 13.44 22.09
CA SER A 117 32.40 12.51 21.00
C SER A 117 33.33 11.30 21.13
N ASP A 118 34.59 11.53 21.45
CA ASP A 118 35.61 10.48 21.55
C ASP A 118 35.50 9.62 22.83
N GLN A 119 35.06 10.22 23.94
CA GLN A 119 34.96 9.53 25.23
C GLN A 119 33.57 9.05 25.59
N ALA A 120 32.60 9.16 24.68
CA ALA A 120 31.24 8.65 24.88
C ALA A 120 31.23 7.11 25.05
N ASN A 121 30.60 6.63 26.13
CA ASN A 121 30.38 5.21 26.32
C ASN A 121 29.16 4.77 25.49
N LEU A 122 29.42 4.24 24.29
CA LEU A 122 28.38 3.85 23.33
C LEU A 122 27.43 2.76 23.88
N ARG A 123 27.93 1.82 24.71
CA ARG A 123 27.07 0.79 25.33
C ARG A 123 26.03 1.43 26.25
N ARG A 124 26.47 2.34 27.11
CA ARG A 124 25.58 3.05 28.03
C ARG A 124 24.63 3.99 27.26
N LEU A 125 25.09 4.61 26.19
CA LEU A 125 24.27 5.49 25.36
C LEU A 125 23.14 4.69 24.70
N VAL A 126 23.44 3.52 24.14
CA VAL A 126 22.44 2.61 23.55
C VAL A 126 21.44 2.13 24.61
N ALA A 127 21.93 1.66 25.77
CA ALA A 127 21.07 1.24 26.87
C ALA A 127 20.15 2.36 27.37
N GLN A 128 20.68 3.58 27.51
CA GLN A 128 19.89 4.78 27.88
C GLN A 128 18.81 5.07 26.83
N ARG A 129 19.16 5.00 25.54
CA ARG A 129 18.22 5.21 24.45
C ARG A 129 17.09 4.17 24.47
N GLU A 130 17.41 2.92 24.73
CA GLU A 130 16.39 1.85 24.87
C GLU A 130 15.44 2.12 26.05
N VAL A 131 15.95 2.54 27.21
CA VAL A 131 15.11 2.88 28.37
C VAL A 131 14.19 4.06 28.08
N PHE A 132 14.69 5.11 27.42
CA PHE A 132 13.86 6.24 27.00
C PHE A 132 12.81 5.80 25.98
N ARG A 133 13.20 5.04 24.96
CA ARG A 133 12.28 4.50 23.93
C ARG A 133 11.15 3.69 24.56
N LYS A 134 11.46 2.82 25.52
CA LYS A 134 10.43 2.05 26.25
C LYS A 134 9.46 2.94 27.04
N LYS A 135 9.99 3.96 27.71
CA LYS A 135 9.16 4.92 28.46
C LYS A 135 8.29 5.75 27.53
N ASP A 136 8.84 6.20 26.41
CA ASP A 136 8.12 6.97 25.40
C ASP A 136 6.99 6.15 24.76
N TRP A 137 7.22 4.88 24.42
CA TRP A 137 6.18 3.99 23.93
C TRP A 137 5.01 3.87 24.90
N SER A 138 5.29 3.68 26.20
CA SER A 138 4.24 3.56 27.22
C SER A 138 3.43 4.85 27.36
N LEU A 139 4.08 6.02 27.31
CA LEU A 139 3.41 7.32 27.38
C LEU A 139 2.58 7.63 26.13
N LEU A 140 3.12 7.35 24.95
CA LEU A 140 2.41 7.55 23.68
C LEU A 140 1.19 6.65 23.59
N ALA A 141 1.32 5.38 23.99
CA ALA A 141 0.23 4.44 24.02
C ALA A 141 -0.85 4.77 25.05
N ALA A 142 -0.47 5.26 26.24
CA ALA A 142 -1.43 5.71 27.25
C ALA A 142 -2.28 6.91 26.77
N ASN A 143 -1.74 7.71 25.84
CA ASN A 143 -2.39 8.87 25.24
C ASN A 143 -2.71 8.66 23.75
N HIS A 144 -2.87 7.44 23.30
CA HIS A 144 -2.97 7.09 21.88
C HIS A 144 -4.08 7.83 21.12
N GLU A 145 -5.19 8.19 21.77
CA GLU A 145 -6.28 8.95 21.15
C GLU A 145 -5.84 10.34 20.68
N LYS A 146 -4.94 10.98 21.41
CA LYS A 146 -4.53 12.39 21.22
C LYS A 146 -3.10 12.55 20.73
N SER A 147 -2.28 11.50 20.84
CA SER A 147 -0.87 11.52 20.45
C SER A 147 -0.68 11.18 18.96
N VAL A 148 0.58 11.25 18.52
CA VAL A 148 1.01 10.83 17.18
C VAL A 148 1.25 9.33 17.06
N PHE A 149 0.85 8.52 18.05
CA PHE A 149 1.14 7.09 18.14
C PHE A 149 0.84 6.34 16.83
N TYR A 150 -0.35 6.57 16.24
CA TYR A 150 -0.76 5.92 15.00
C TYR A 150 -0.18 6.54 13.72
N GLN A 151 0.77 7.45 13.83
CA GLN A 151 1.54 8.00 12.72
C GLN A 151 2.97 7.44 12.65
N LEU A 152 3.37 6.69 13.68
CA LEU A 152 4.70 6.08 13.79
C LEU A 152 4.71 4.72 13.10
N ASP A 153 5.92 4.15 12.92
CA ASP A 153 6.07 2.75 12.52
C ASP A 153 5.54 1.83 13.64
N LEU A 154 4.35 1.28 13.40
CA LEU A 154 3.66 0.42 14.36
C LEU A 154 4.21 -1.00 14.36
N SER A 155 4.96 -1.42 13.32
CA SER A 155 5.66 -2.71 13.31
C SER A 155 6.77 -2.73 14.34
N ASP A 156 7.63 -1.71 14.33
CA ASP A 156 8.70 -1.48 15.31
C ASP A 156 8.13 -1.34 16.74
N ALA A 157 7.03 -0.57 16.85
CA ALA A 157 6.33 -0.42 18.12
C ALA A 157 5.82 -1.78 18.64
N ALA A 158 5.22 -2.61 17.79
CA ALA A 158 4.67 -3.90 18.19
C ALA A 158 5.75 -4.86 18.72
N GLU A 159 6.92 -4.90 18.09
CA GLU A 159 8.06 -5.67 18.59
C GLU A 159 8.50 -5.20 19.98
N SER A 160 8.60 -3.87 20.16
CA SER A 160 8.97 -3.27 21.45
C SER A 160 7.94 -3.58 22.54
N PHE A 161 6.64 -3.49 22.21
CA PHE A 161 5.53 -3.81 23.13
C PHE A 161 5.55 -5.27 23.56
N ALA A 162 5.74 -6.19 22.62
CA ALA A 162 5.82 -7.63 22.92
C ALA A 162 7.05 -7.96 23.78
N LYS A 163 8.23 -7.45 23.40
CA LYS A 163 9.51 -7.65 24.13
C LYS A 163 9.42 -7.14 25.57
N ASP A 164 8.91 -5.94 25.76
CA ASP A 164 8.89 -5.25 27.03
C ASP A 164 7.60 -5.44 27.84
N LYS A 165 6.65 -6.22 27.33
CA LYS A 165 5.34 -6.48 27.93
C LYS A 165 4.59 -5.18 28.29
N ILE A 166 4.62 -4.22 27.38
CA ILE A 166 3.92 -2.93 27.55
C ILE A 166 2.41 -3.17 27.39
N VAL A 167 1.62 -2.52 28.23
CA VAL A 167 0.16 -2.63 28.17
C VAL A 167 -0.37 -2.12 26.85
N LEU A 168 -1.21 -2.92 26.17
CA LEU A 168 -1.83 -2.55 24.91
C LEU A 168 -2.78 -1.36 25.07
N PRO A 169 -2.79 -0.41 24.13
CA PRO A 169 -3.79 0.66 24.11
C PRO A 169 -5.19 0.04 23.95
N LYS A 170 -6.19 0.64 24.61
CA LYS A 170 -7.59 0.20 24.50
C LYS A 170 -8.10 0.37 23.07
N ALA A 171 -9.17 -0.35 22.72
CA ALA A 171 -9.87 -0.11 21.46
C ALA A 171 -10.41 1.33 21.43
N LEU A 172 -10.25 1.99 20.28
CA LEU A 172 -10.74 3.35 20.09
C LEU A 172 -12.27 3.36 19.93
N PRO A 173 -12.99 4.33 20.55
CA PRO A 173 -14.41 4.55 20.34
C PRO A 173 -14.78 4.84 18.88
N GLU A 174 -16.05 4.67 18.54
CA GLU A 174 -16.57 4.79 17.15
C GLU A 174 -16.48 6.22 16.59
N ASP A 175 -16.48 7.23 17.43
CA ASP A 175 -16.34 8.65 17.06
C ASP A 175 -14.91 9.06 16.64
N ASN A 176 -13.95 8.17 16.82
CA ASN A 176 -12.57 8.42 16.36
C ASN A 176 -12.44 8.23 14.84
N PRO A 177 -11.51 8.94 14.18
CA PRO A 177 -11.26 8.80 12.75
C PRO A 177 -11.03 7.35 12.33
N LEU A 178 -11.68 6.94 11.24
CA LEU A 178 -11.68 5.55 10.75
C LEU A 178 -10.27 4.97 10.64
N MET A 179 -9.32 5.70 10.06
CA MET A 179 -7.94 5.21 9.90
C MET A 179 -7.25 4.99 11.24
N LYS A 180 -7.49 5.85 12.26
CA LYS A 180 -6.95 5.62 13.61
C LYS A 180 -7.48 4.33 14.24
N ARG A 181 -8.78 4.05 14.05
CA ARG A 181 -9.42 2.81 14.53
C ARG A 181 -8.82 1.59 13.85
N ILE A 182 -8.58 1.66 12.54
CA ILE A 182 -7.92 0.59 11.76
C ILE A 182 -6.51 0.33 12.29
N HIS A 183 -5.69 1.38 12.43
CA HIS A 183 -4.34 1.27 12.99
C HIS A 183 -4.35 0.68 14.40
N ASN A 184 -5.30 1.08 15.25
CA ASN A 184 -5.44 0.56 16.62
C ASN A 184 -5.68 -0.95 16.62
N HIS A 185 -6.67 -1.44 15.87
CA HIS A 185 -6.98 -2.88 15.81
C HIS A 185 -5.83 -3.67 15.20
N MET A 186 -5.20 -3.18 14.14
CA MET A 186 -4.08 -3.88 13.51
C MET A 186 -2.84 -3.90 14.40
N PHE A 187 -2.53 -2.82 15.10
CA PHE A 187 -1.44 -2.78 16.06
C PHE A 187 -1.65 -3.80 17.19
N ARG A 188 -2.84 -3.84 17.79
CA ARG A 188 -3.21 -4.82 18.81
C ARG A 188 -3.06 -6.24 18.29
N SER A 189 -3.58 -6.52 17.08
CA SER A 189 -3.44 -7.80 16.40
C SER A 189 -1.96 -8.19 16.23
N GLN A 190 -1.11 -7.27 15.81
CA GLN A 190 0.31 -7.56 15.57
C GLN A 190 1.05 -7.88 16.87
N VAL A 191 0.82 -7.14 17.94
CA VAL A 191 1.43 -7.46 19.26
C VAL A 191 0.97 -8.84 19.76
N MET A 192 -0.34 -9.13 19.67
CA MET A 192 -0.90 -10.44 20.07
C MET A 192 -0.32 -11.57 19.21
N LYS A 193 -0.13 -11.36 17.90
CA LYS A 193 0.51 -12.33 17.00
C LYS A 193 1.95 -12.64 17.43
N ILE A 194 2.75 -11.62 17.77
CA ILE A 194 4.13 -11.79 18.25
C ILE A 194 4.15 -12.56 19.59
N LEU A 195 3.20 -12.29 20.48
CA LEU A 195 3.07 -12.98 21.77
C LEU A 195 2.50 -14.41 21.66
N GLY A 196 2.04 -14.83 20.46
CA GLY A 196 1.40 -16.14 20.26
C GLY A 196 -0.03 -16.22 20.80
N GLU A 197 -0.69 -15.09 21.00
CA GLU A 197 -2.07 -14.97 21.47
C GLU A 197 -3.10 -15.01 20.32
N ALA A 198 -4.39 -15.06 20.65
CA ALA A 198 -5.49 -15.08 19.67
C ALA A 198 -5.69 -13.70 19.02
N TYR A 199 -5.04 -13.43 17.91
CA TYR A 199 -4.95 -12.13 17.23
C TYR A 199 -5.96 -11.92 16.10
N LYS A 200 -6.54 -12.99 15.55
CA LYS A 200 -7.34 -12.95 14.30
C LYS A 200 -8.59 -12.09 14.41
N GLU A 201 -9.21 -12.01 15.57
CA GLU A 201 -10.40 -11.18 15.77
C GLU A 201 -10.09 -9.69 15.61
N GLU A 202 -8.99 -9.22 16.20
CA GLU A 202 -8.56 -7.83 16.07
C GLU A 202 -8.16 -7.51 14.61
N GLU A 203 -7.49 -8.44 13.93
CA GLU A 203 -7.17 -8.30 12.52
C GLU A 203 -8.43 -8.17 11.65
N GLN A 204 -9.41 -9.03 11.86
CA GLN A 204 -10.68 -8.99 11.13
C GLN A 204 -11.44 -7.68 11.35
N LYS A 205 -11.39 -7.10 12.56
CA LYS A 205 -11.96 -5.79 12.85
C LYS A 205 -11.31 -4.68 12.02
N ALA A 206 -9.98 -4.69 11.89
CA ALA A 206 -9.28 -3.69 11.06
C ALA A 206 -9.72 -3.77 9.58
N PHE A 207 -9.77 -4.96 9.00
CA PHE A 207 -10.25 -5.15 7.63
C PHE A 207 -11.73 -4.83 7.46
N ALA A 208 -12.57 -5.14 8.46
CA ALA A 208 -13.99 -4.81 8.43
C ALA A 208 -14.23 -3.29 8.42
N LEU A 209 -13.47 -2.54 9.21
CA LEU A 209 -13.54 -1.07 9.24
C LEU A 209 -13.13 -0.44 7.90
N LEU A 210 -12.08 -0.95 7.24
CA LEU A 210 -11.69 -0.48 5.91
C LEU A 210 -12.83 -0.71 4.91
N ARG A 211 -13.40 -1.92 4.91
CA ARG A 211 -14.53 -2.29 4.06
C ARG A 211 -15.74 -1.38 4.30
N GLU A 212 -16.11 -1.14 5.55
CA GLU A 212 -17.22 -0.26 5.92
C GLU A 212 -17.02 1.16 5.37
N GLY A 213 -15.81 1.71 5.51
CA GLY A 213 -15.45 3.02 4.99
C GLY A 213 -15.58 3.11 3.47
N LEU A 214 -15.15 2.09 2.73
CA LEU A 214 -15.25 2.04 1.27
C LEU A 214 -16.70 1.83 0.80
N VAL A 215 -17.43 0.91 1.42
CA VAL A 215 -18.83 0.59 1.07
C VAL A 215 -19.77 1.77 1.40
N SER A 216 -19.54 2.49 2.51
CA SER A 216 -20.38 3.64 2.89
C SER A 216 -20.40 4.74 1.84
N SER A 217 -19.36 4.86 1.02
CA SER A 217 -19.30 5.83 -0.08
C SER A 217 -20.35 5.56 -1.18
N VAL A 218 -20.87 4.34 -1.29
CA VAL A 218 -21.84 3.91 -2.31
C VAL A 218 -23.24 3.63 -1.73
N LEU A 219 -23.34 3.30 -0.45
CA LEU A 219 -24.63 3.07 0.22
C LEU A 219 -25.61 4.27 0.10
N GLY A 220 -25.09 5.48 -0.19
CA GLY A 220 -25.89 6.67 -0.47
C GLY A 220 -26.64 6.67 -1.81
N SER A 221 -26.27 5.80 -2.76
CA SER A 221 -26.91 5.72 -4.09
C SER A 221 -27.63 4.39 -4.31
N LYS A 222 -28.81 4.25 -3.71
CA LYS A 222 -29.69 3.10 -3.95
C LYS A 222 -30.09 3.02 -5.42
N GLN A 223 -30.22 1.80 -5.94
CA GLN A 223 -30.49 1.54 -7.35
C GLN A 223 -31.92 1.05 -7.58
N GLN A 224 -32.47 1.39 -8.72
CA GLN A 224 -33.76 0.91 -9.19
C GLN A 224 -33.56 0.20 -10.53
N PRO A 225 -33.35 -1.14 -10.55
CA PRO A 225 -33.23 -1.88 -11.79
C PRO A 225 -34.57 -1.91 -12.54
N CYS A 226 -34.51 -1.64 -13.85
CA CYS A 226 -35.64 -1.73 -14.78
C CYS A 226 -35.26 -2.61 -15.96
N LEU A 227 -36.13 -3.53 -16.39
CA LEU A 227 -35.83 -4.38 -17.53
C LEU A 227 -35.67 -3.53 -18.81
N ASN A 228 -34.49 -3.56 -19.41
CA ASN A 228 -34.11 -2.72 -20.56
C ASN A 228 -33.77 -3.51 -21.80
N VAL A 229 -34.33 -4.72 -21.94
CA VAL A 229 -34.13 -5.61 -23.09
C VAL A 229 -35.43 -6.25 -23.51
N TYR A 230 -35.52 -6.66 -24.77
CA TYR A 230 -36.63 -7.50 -25.26
C TYR A 230 -36.46 -8.96 -24.80
N ARG A 231 -37.54 -9.74 -24.82
CA ARG A 231 -37.56 -11.13 -24.34
C ARG A 231 -36.58 -12.07 -25.02
N ASP A 232 -36.27 -11.83 -26.28
CA ASP A 232 -35.37 -12.60 -27.11
C ASP A 232 -33.94 -12.02 -27.17
N GLN A 233 -33.68 -10.88 -26.54
CA GLN A 233 -32.36 -10.27 -26.55
C GLN A 233 -31.43 -10.88 -25.49
N ILE A 234 -30.17 -10.96 -25.87
CA ILE A 234 -29.06 -11.33 -25.00
C ILE A 234 -28.13 -10.13 -24.89
N VAL A 235 -27.82 -9.70 -23.68
CA VAL A 235 -26.72 -8.77 -23.42
C VAL A 235 -25.44 -9.58 -23.32
N TRP A 236 -24.43 -9.15 -24.08
CA TRP A 236 -23.13 -9.81 -24.13
C TRP A 236 -22.03 -8.85 -23.69
N GLY A 237 -21.46 -9.09 -22.50
CA GLY A 237 -20.29 -8.40 -21.97
C GLY A 237 -19.00 -9.15 -22.29
N ARG A 238 -17.96 -8.42 -22.73
CA ARG A 238 -16.64 -8.97 -23.05
C ARG A 238 -15.54 -8.05 -22.56
N SER A 239 -14.51 -8.60 -21.93
CA SER A 239 -13.37 -7.82 -21.48
C SER A 239 -12.04 -8.50 -21.79
N PRO A 240 -11.02 -7.70 -22.15
CA PRO A 240 -9.63 -8.14 -22.14
C PRO A 240 -9.19 -8.41 -20.70
N VAL A 241 -7.96 -8.88 -20.54
CA VAL A 241 -7.24 -8.89 -19.26
C VAL A 241 -6.16 -7.82 -19.26
N ARG A 242 -5.41 -7.66 -18.16
CA ARG A 242 -4.39 -6.64 -18.05
C ARG A 242 -3.03 -7.20 -17.62
N ILE A 243 -1.96 -6.54 -18.03
CA ILE A 243 -0.64 -6.67 -17.43
C ILE A 243 -0.31 -5.33 -16.76
N ASP A 244 -0.02 -5.34 -15.45
CA ASP A 244 0.55 -4.20 -14.76
C ASP A 244 2.05 -4.13 -15.06
N LEU A 245 2.51 -3.02 -15.61
CA LEU A 245 3.90 -2.83 -16.01
C LEU A 245 4.73 -2.20 -14.91
N ALA A 246 4.16 -1.24 -14.19
CA ALA A 246 4.79 -0.56 -13.05
C ALA A 246 3.73 0.05 -12.12
N GLY A 247 4.09 0.23 -10.85
CA GLY A 247 3.27 0.94 -9.86
C GLY A 247 2.15 0.12 -9.22
N GLY A 248 1.98 -1.14 -9.57
CA GLY A 248 1.05 -2.03 -8.88
C GLY A 248 1.27 -2.02 -7.36
N TRP A 249 0.22 -2.31 -6.57
CA TRP A 249 0.12 -2.13 -5.12
C TRP A 249 -0.09 -0.68 -4.66
N THR A 250 0.34 0.35 -5.39
CA THR A 250 0.07 1.74 -5.02
C THR A 250 -1.41 2.12 -5.17
N ASP A 251 -2.16 1.32 -5.90
CA ASP A 251 -3.61 1.38 -6.10
C ASP A 251 -4.43 0.70 -4.99
N THR A 252 -3.76 -0.01 -4.08
CA THR A 252 -4.42 -0.83 -3.06
C THR A 252 -4.71 -0.02 -1.79
N PRO A 253 -5.98 -0.03 -1.30
CA PRO A 253 -6.30 0.52 0.01
C PRO A 253 -5.56 -0.22 1.15
N PRO A 254 -5.07 0.47 2.18
CA PRO A 254 -5.27 1.89 2.47
C PRO A 254 -4.27 2.84 1.80
N TYR A 255 -3.19 2.35 1.16
CA TYR A 255 -2.13 3.23 0.63
C TYR A 255 -2.68 4.29 -0.33
N CYS A 256 -3.49 3.89 -1.31
CA CYS A 256 -4.07 4.84 -2.27
C CYS A 256 -4.99 5.89 -1.61
N LEU A 257 -5.57 5.60 -0.43
CA LEU A 257 -6.48 6.51 0.25
C LEU A 257 -5.76 7.71 0.89
N TYR A 258 -4.48 7.57 1.26
CA TYR A 258 -3.71 8.65 1.87
C TYR A 258 -2.53 9.16 1.02
N ALA A 259 -2.13 8.43 0.01
CA ALA A 259 -1.01 8.81 -0.85
C ALA A 259 -1.40 8.93 -2.34
N GLY A 260 -2.59 8.45 -2.73
CA GLY A 260 -2.93 8.26 -4.13
C GLY A 260 -2.07 7.17 -4.78
N GLY A 261 -2.47 6.68 -5.94
CA GLY A 261 -1.78 5.61 -6.68
C GLY A 261 -1.37 6.04 -8.08
N ASN A 262 -0.28 5.45 -8.60
CA ASN A 262 0.17 5.56 -9.98
C ASN A 262 0.40 4.16 -10.52
N VAL A 263 -0.30 3.76 -11.58
CA VAL A 263 -0.13 2.44 -12.21
C VAL A 263 -0.07 2.58 -13.73
N VAL A 264 0.97 2.02 -14.33
CA VAL A 264 1.04 1.82 -15.79
C VAL A 264 0.62 0.40 -16.10
N ASN A 265 -0.42 0.24 -16.90
CA ASN A 265 -0.88 -1.08 -17.34
C ASN A 265 -1.29 -1.12 -18.81
N VAL A 266 -1.37 -2.32 -19.35
CA VAL A 266 -1.79 -2.58 -20.71
C VAL A 266 -2.94 -3.59 -20.74
N ALA A 267 -4.00 -3.27 -21.47
CA ALA A 267 -5.10 -4.18 -21.77
C ALA A 267 -4.70 -5.12 -22.90
N ILE A 268 -4.83 -6.43 -22.70
CA ILE A 268 -4.46 -7.45 -23.69
C ILE A 268 -5.58 -8.44 -23.94
N GLU A 269 -5.68 -8.89 -25.18
CA GLU A 269 -6.46 -10.04 -25.59
C GLU A 269 -5.55 -11.29 -25.65
N LEU A 270 -6.12 -12.44 -25.40
CA LEU A 270 -5.42 -13.72 -25.46
C LEU A 270 -5.91 -14.52 -26.66
N ASN A 271 -4.96 -15.00 -27.46
CA ASN A 271 -5.26 -15.76 -28.70
C ASN A 271 -6.28 -15.04 -29.62
N GLY A 272 -6.18 -13.69 -29.67
CA GLY A 272 -7.02 -12.84 -30.52
C GLY A 272 -8.45 -12.63 -30.02
N GLN A 273 -8.76 -12.97 -28.76
CA GLN A 273 -10.09 -12.82 -28.17
C GLN A 273 -10.05 -12.24 -26.75
N PRO A 274 -11.06 -11.45 -26.35
CA PRO A 274 -11.29 -11.10 -24.94
C PRO A 274 -11.62 -12.37 -24.15
N PRO A 275 -10.82 -12.75 -23.15
CA PRO A 275 -10.97 -14.04 -22.49
C PRO A 275 -12.08 -14.08 -21.43
N LEU A 276 -12.63 -12.93 -21.02
CA LEU A 276 -13.70 -12.84 -20.03
C LEU A 276 -15.00 -12.43 -20.70
N GLN A 277 -16.03 -13.26 -20.54
CA GLN A 277 -17.31 -13.08 -21.21
C GLN A 277 -18.48 -13.35 -20.27
N VAL A 278 -19.53 -12.57 -20.41
CA VAL A 278 -20.77 -12.64 -19.63
C VAL A 278 -21.97 -12.53 -20.58
N TYR A 279 -22.93 -13.40 -20.44
CA TYR A 279 -24.18 -13.37 -21.18
C TYR A 279 -25.33 -13.23 -20.20
N ILE A 280 -26.23 -12.27 -20.43
CA ILE A 280 -27.43 -12.06 -19.62
C ILE A 280 -28.64 -12.06 -20.55
N LYS A 281 -29.64 -12.87 -20.21
CA LYS A 281 -30.93 -12.89 -20.90
C LYS A 281 -32.10 -12.92 -19.91
N PRO A 282 -33.31 -12.48 -20.32
CA PRO A 282 -34.52 -12.69 -19.54
C PRO A 282 -34.79 -14.18 -19.30
N SER A 283 -35.39 -14.49 -18.16
CA SER A 283 -35.88 -15.81 -17.80
C SER A 283 -37.39 -15.80 -17.65
N ASP A 284 -38.07 -16.81 -18.13
CA ASP A 284 -39.54 -16.95 -18.00
C ASP A 284 -39.97 -17.27 -16.54
N THR A 285 -39.01 -17.53 -15.66
CA THR A 285 -39.23 -17.77 -14.23
C THR A 285 -38.84 -16.53 -13.43
N HIS A 286 -39.56 -16.22 -12.35
CA HIS A 286 -39.16 -15.15 -11.40
C HIS A 286 -38.04 -15.65 -10.49
N LYS A 287 -36.92 -16.09 -11.09
CA LYS A 287 -35.73 -16.58 -10.40
C LYS A 287 -34.48 -16.05 -11.09
N ILE A 288 -33.36 -16.09 -10.38
CA ILE A 288 -32.05 -15.77 -10.92
C ILE A 288 -31.32 -17.10 -11.14
N ILE A 289 -30.88 -17.34 -12.37
CA ILE A 289 -30.15 -18.55 -12.76
C ILE A 289 -28.72 -18.13 -13.08
N LEU A 290 -27.76 -18.68 -12.38
CA LEU A 290 -26.33 -18.44 -12.58
C LEU A 290 -25.66 -19.69 -13.16
N ARG A 291 -24.86 -19.52 -14.22
CA ARG A 291 -24.10 -20.60 -14.87
C ARG A 291 -22.64 -20.17 -15.06
N SER A 292 -21.72 -21.11 -14.92
CA SER A 292 -20.32 -20.96 -15.30
C SER A 292 -19.94 -22.07 -16.27
N ILE A 293 -19.52 -21.68 -17.48
CA ILE A 293 -19.14 -22.63 -18.53
C ILE A 293 -17.82 -23.31 -18.18
N ASP A 294 -16.83 -22.52 -17.74
CA ASP A 294 -15.49 -22.99 -17.40
C ASP A 294 -15.45 -23.88 -16.16
N LEU A 295 -16.35 -23.66 -15.19
CA LEU A 295 -16.45 -24.47 -13.97
C LEU A 295 -17.50 -25.59 -14.07
N GLY A 296 -18.34 -25.59 -15.11
CA GLY A 296 -19.46 -26.55 -15.26
C GLY A 296 -20.48 -26.45 -14.13
N ALA A 297 -20.62 -25.28 -13.48
CA ALA A 297 -21.47 -25.08 -12.33
C ALA A 297 -22.76 -24.33 -12.70
N MET A 298 -23.83 -24.59 -11.92
CA MET A 298 -25.11 -23.89 -12.02
C MET A 298 -25.71 -23.71 -10.62
N GLU A 299 -26.33 -22.55 -10.40
CA GLU A 299 -27.08 -22.25 -9.18
C GLU A 299 -28.36 -21.50 -9.53
N VAL A 300 -29.45 -21.78 -8.80
CA VAL A 300 -30.72 -21.09 -8.93
C VAL A 300 -31.01 -20.37 -7.63
N ILE A 301 -31.27 -19.08 -7.69
CA ILE A 301 -31.53 -18.19 -6.56
C ILE A 301 -32.98 -17.79 -6.58
N SER A 302 -33.66 -17.97 -5.46
CA SER A 302 -35.08 -17.69 -5.26
C SER A 302 -35.38 -16.80 -4.03
N SER A 303 -34.35 -16.47 -3.25
CA SER A 303 -34.48 -15.63 -2.06
C SER A 303 -33.35 -14.63 -1.89
N TRP A 304 -33.59 -13.57 -1.13
CA TRP A 304 -32.54 -12.61 -0.77
C TRP A 304 -31.43 -13.23 0.06
N ASP A 305 -31.72 -14.22 0.90
CA ASP A 305 -30.71 -14.87 1.73
C ASP A 305 -29.72 -15.65 0.86
N GLU A 306 -30.24 -16.37 -0.17
CA GLU A 306 -29.39 -17.02 -1.16
C GLU A 306 -28.56 -16.01 -1.98
N LEU A 307 -29.11 -14.83 -2.28
CA LEU A 307 -28.39 -13.77 -3.01
C LEU A 307 -27.34 -13.08 -2.15
N ARG A 308 -27.62 -12.90 -0.84
CA ARG A 308 -26.67 -12.31 0.13
C ARG A 308 -25.49 -13.22 0.47
N ASP A 309 -25.61 -14.53 0.18
CA ASP A 309 -24.58 -15.54 0.46
C ASP A 309 -23.38 -15.45 -0.54
N TYR A 310 -23.04 -14.21 -0.93
CA TYR A 310 -21.89 -13.97 -1.81
C TYR A 310 -20.53 -14.14 -1.12
N ASN A 311 -20.50 -14.16 0.23
CA ASN A 311 -19.28 -14.36 1.01
C ASN A 311 -18.93 -15.84 1.26
N LYS A 312 -19.74 -16.76 0.76
CA LYS A 312 -19.51 -18.19 0.96
C LYS A 312 -18.22 -18.64 0.31
N VAL A 313 -17.29 -19.11 1.14
CA VAL A 313 -15.99 -19.59 0.68
C VAL A 313 -16.16 -20.75 -0.30
N GLY A 314 -15.53 -20.63 -1.48
CA GLY A 314 -15.59 -21.65 -2.53
C GLY A 314 -16.84 -21.58 -3.43
N SER A 315 -17.73 -20.61 -3.25
CA SER A 315 -18.85 -20.41 -4.20
C SER A 315 -18.32 -19.90 -5.55
N PRO A 316 -18.67 -20.55 -6.66
CA PRO A 316 -18.30 -20.08 -8.00
C PRO A 316 -19.08 -18.83 -8.43
N PHE A 317 -20.12 -18.44 -7.68
CA PHE A 317 -21.05 -17.38 -8.03
C PHE A 317 -21.02 -16.18 -7.08
N SER A 318 -19.99 -16.06 -6.25
CA SER A 318 -19.82 -14.90 -5.36
C SER A 318 -19.84 -13.57 -6.12
N ILE A 319 -19.15 -13.47 -7.26
CA ILE A 319 -19.09 -12.26 -8.10
C ILE A 319 -20.47 -11.85 -8.63
N PRO A 320 -21.21 -12.68 -9.37
CA PRO A 320 -22.51 -12.28 -9.90
C PRO A 320 -23.54 -12.02 -8.80
N LYS A 321 -23.51 -12.72 -7.67
CA LYS A 321 -24.38 -12.45 -6.51
C LYS A 321 -24.11 -11.05 -5.95
N ALA A 322 -22.85 -10.70 -5.68
CA ALA A 322 -22.48 -9.38 -5.18
C ALA A 322 -22.80 -8.27 -6.20
N ALA A 323 -22.61 -8.52 -7.49
CA ALA A 323 -22.97 -7.57 -8.54
C ALA A 323 -24.47 -7.31 -8.62
N LEU A 324 -25.30 -8.35 -8.51
CA LEU A 324 -26.76 -8.23 -8.44
C LEU A 324 -27.22 -7.47 -7.16
N ALA A 325 -26.56 -7.73 -6.02
CA ALA A 325 -26.82 -6.99 -4.81
C ALA A 325 -26.59 -5.48 -5.03
N LEU A 326 -25.42 -5.09 -5.59
CA LEU A 326 -25.09 -3.69 -5.89
C LEU A 326 -26.00 -3.07 -6.96
N ALA A 327 -26.59 -3.88 -7.84
CA ALA A 327 -27.57 -3.44 -8.82
C ALA A 327 -28.97 -3.20 -8.25
N GLY A 328 -29.17 -3.43 -6.95
CA GLY A 328 -30.43 -3.17 -6.26
C GLY A 328 -31.37 -4.37 -6.10
N PHE A 329 -30.88 -5.60 -6.34
CA PHE A 329 -31.70 -6.81 -6.13
C PHE A 329 -31.71 -7.32 -4.67
N VAL A 330 -31.18 -6.55 -3.74
CA VAL A 330 -31.31 -6.77 -2.29
C VAL A 330 -31.78 -5.49 -1.60
N PRO A 331 -32.51 -5.58 -0.49
CA PRO A 331 -33.11 -4.41 0.19
C PRO A 331 -32.13 -3.33 0.58
N GLU A 332 -30.88 -3.68 0.91
CA GLU A 332 -29.83 -2.76 1.35
C GLU A 332 -29.44 -1.77 0.24
N PHE A 333 -29.47 -2.19 -1.02
CA PHE A 333 -29.07 -1.41 -2.19
C PHE A 333 -30.26 -1.02 -3.08
N SER A 334 -31.48 -1.47 -2.78
CA SER A 334 -32.70 -1.16 -3.53
C SER A 334 -33.26 0.22 -3.16
N ALA A 335 -33.65 1.01 -4.17
CA ALA A 335 -34.35 2.27 -3.98
C ALA A 335 -35.81 2.06 -3.50
N GLU A 336 -36.40 0.94 -3.88
CA GLU A 336 -37.79 0.56 -3.49
C GLU A 336 -37.79 -0.62 -2.51
N ALA A 337 -38.84 -0.73 -1.71
CA ALA A 337 -39.04 -1.83 -0.78
C ALA A 337 -39.97 -2.88 -1.39
N TYR A 338 -39.53 -4.13 -1.35
CA TYR A 338 -40.32 -5.30 -1.80
C TYR A 338 -40.51 -6.28 -0.63
N ALA A 339 -41.51 -7.16 -0.72
CA ALA A 339 -41.73 -8.17 0.30
C ALA A 339 -40.79 -9.40 0.17
N SER A 340 -40.37 -9.72 -1.03
CA SER A 340 -39.47 -10.83 -1.33
C SER A 340 -38.74 -10.59 -2.66
N LEU A 341 -37.70 -11.41 -2.96
CA LEU A 341 -37.03 -11.38 -4.25
C LEU A 341 -37.96 -11.73 -5.41
N ASP A 342 -38.88 -12.68 -5.20
CA ASP A 342 -39.86 -13.08 -6.21
C ASP A 342 -40.77 -11.90 -6.60
N VAL A 343 -41.33 -11.17 -5.59
CA VAL A 343 -42.11 -9.94 -5.81
C VAL A 343 -41.32 -8.86 -6.52
N GLN A 344 -40.04 -8.72 -6.17
CA GLN A 344 -39.13 -7.77 -6.84
C GLN A 344 -38.89 -8.15 -8.31
N LEU A 345 -38.70 -9.44 -8.62
CA LEU A 345 -38.52 -9.92 -9.99
C LEU A 345 -39.81 -9.85 -10.81
N GLU A 346 -40.97 -10.05 -10.17
CA GLU A 346 -42.28 -9.82 -10.80
C GLU A 346 -42.45 -8.34 -11.18
N ALA A 347 -42.12 -7.43 -10.29
CA ALA A 347 -42.17 -5.99 -10.55
C ALA A 347 -41.11 -5.57 -11.61
N PHE A 348 -39.95 -6.22 -11.63
CA PHE A 348 -38.93 -6.05 -12.67
C PHE A 348 -39.38 -6.57 -14.04
N GLY A 349 -40.34 -7.51 -14.07
CA GLY A 349 -40.95 -8.05 -15.30
C GLY A 349 -40.31 -9.30 -15.87
N SER A 350 -39.28 -9.85 -15.23
CA SER A 350 -38.56 -11.06 -15.67
C SER A 350 -37.69 -11.63 -14.57
N GLY A 351 -37.34 -12.91 -14.63
CA GLY A 351 -36.13 -13.42 -14.00
C GLY A 351 -34.88 -13.11 -14.84
N LEU A 352 -33.72 -13.54 -14.37
CA LEU A 352 -32.43 -13.33 -15.04
C LEU A 352 -31.69 -14.66 -15.18
N GLU A 353 -31.14 -14.90 -16.37
CA GLU A 353 -30.17 -15.97 -16.58
C GLU A 353 -28.80 -15.34 -16.93
N ILE A 354 -27.80 -15.54 -16.06
CA ILE A 354 -26.45 -15.02 -16.21
C ILE A 354 -25.49 -16.19 -16.45
N THR A 355 -24.81 -16.17 -17.56
CA THR A 355 -23.81 -17.18 -17.92
C THR A 355 -22.43 -16.54 -17.98
N LEU A 356 -21.46 -17.11 -17.25
CA LEU A 356 -20.08 -16.66 -17.16
C LEU A 356 -19.16 -17.58 -17.96
N LEU A 357 -18.13 -17.01 -18.60
CA LEU A 357 -17.01 -17.72 -19.20
C LEU A 357 -15.71 -16.99 -18.88
N ALA A 358 -14.82 -17.64 -18.15
CA ALA A 358 -13.45 -17.21 -17.97
C ALA A 358 -12.51 -18.18 -18.71
N ALA A 359 -12.17 -17.86 -19.97
CA ALA A 359 -11.30 -18.69 -20.80
C ALA A 359 -9.81 -18.54 -20.42
N ILE A 360 -9.52 -18.53 -19.10
CA ILE A 360 -8.21 -18.29 -18.52
C ILE A 360 -8.13 -18.98 -17.15
N PRO A 361 -7.00 -19.64 -16.82
CA PRO A 361 -6.88 -20.33 -15.55
C PRO A 361 -7.07 -19.40 -14.33
N ALA A 362 -7.73 -19.90 -13.29
CA ALA A 362 -7.82 -19.22 -12.02
C ALA A 362 -6.42 -18.97 -11.44
N GLY A 363 -6.22 -17.82 -10.75
CA GLY A 363 -4.91 -17.44 -10.23
C GLY A 363 -3.91 -17.05 -11.32
N SER A 364 -4.39 -16.61 -12.48
CA SER A 364 -3.58 -16.24 -13.64
C SER A 364 -2.64 -15.03 -13.40
N GLY A 365 -2.95 -14.17 -12.43
CA GLY A 365 -2.23 -12.90 -12.18
C GLY A 365 -2.63 -11.76 -13.14
N LEU A 366 -3.55 -11.99 -14.08
CA LEU A 366 -3.95 -11.03 -15.11
C LEU A 366 -5.21 -10.19 -14.73
N GLY A 367 -5.54 -10.08 -13.44
CA GLY A 367 -6.70 -9.32 -12.96
C GLY A 367 -8.06 -9.99 -13.24
N THR A 368 -8.07 -11.31 -13.43
CA THR A 368 -9.24 -12.06 -13.91
C THR A 368 -10.48 -11.84 -13.05
N SER A 369 -10.37 -11.87 -11.73
CA SER A 369 -11.51 -11.74 -10.80
C SER A 369 -12.17 -10.37 -10.90
N SER A 370 -11.38 -9.32 -10.75
CA SER A 370 -11.85 -7.93 -10.77
C SER A 370 -12.39 -7.53 -12.13
N ILE A 371 -11.74 -7.97 -13.22
CA ILE A 371 -12.20 -7.67 -14.58
C ILE A 371 -13.47 -8.46 -14.91
N LEU A 372 -13.61 -9.71 -14.44
CA LEU A 372 -14.85 -10.45 -14.57
C LEU A 372 -15.99 -9.76 -13.81
N ALA A 373 -15.72 -9.28 -12.58
CA ALA A 373 -16.68 -8.51 -11.82
C ALA A 373 -17.13 -7.23 -12.54
N ALA A 374 -16.19 -6.48 -13.12
CA ALA A 374 -16.49 -5.30 -13.95
C ALA A 374 -17.31 -5.66 -15.19
N THR A 375 -17.02 -6.83 -15.83
CA THR A 375 -17.77 -7.30 -17.00
C THR A 375 -19.21 -7.67 -16.63
N VAL A 376 -19.40 -8.33 -15.49
CA VAL A 376 -20.72 -8.66 -14.93
C VAL A 376 -21.50 -7.38 -14.60
N LEU A 377 -20.88 -6.42 -13.90
CA LEU A 377 -21.51 -5.13 -13.57
C LEU A 377 -21.90 -4.34 -14.81
N GLY A 378 -21.03 -4.29 -15.82
CA GLY A 378 -21.33 -3.62 -17.08
C GLY A 378 -22.49 -4.28 -17.82
N ALA A 379 -22.53 -5.62 -17.90
CA ALA A 379 -23.63 -6.35 -18.51
C ALA A 379 -24.95 -6.18 -17.74
N ILE A 380 -24.92 -6.23 -16.40
CA ILE A 380 -26.08 -5.96 -15.53
C ILE A 380 -26.56 -4.52 -15.71
N SER A 381 -25.65 -3.55 -15.76
CA SER A 381 -26.00 -2.14 -15.97
C SER A 381 -26.80 -1.94 -17.25
N ASP A 382 -26.37 -2.54 -18.34
CA ASP A 382 -27.07 -2.46 -19.63
C ASP A 382 -28.42 -3.20 -19.59
N PHE A 383 -28.45 -4.43 -19.05
CA PHE A 383 -29.64 -5.25 -18.92
C PHE A 383 -30.72 -4.62 -18.05
N CYS A 384 -30.30 -3.96 -16.95
CA CYS A 384 -31.17 -3.36 -15.95
C CYS A 384 -31.39 -1.84 -16.12
N GLY A 385 -30.91 -1.24 -17.21
CA GLY A 385 -31.09 0.19 -17.49
C GLY A 385 -30.48 1.14 -16.46
N LEU A 386 -29.38 0.73 -15.78
CA LEU A 386 -28.75 1.50 -14.70
C LEU A 386 -27.83 2.62 -15.22
N ALA A 387 -27.47 2.58 -16.50
CA ALA A 387 -26.66 3.60 -17.18
C ALA A 387 -25.31 3.94 -16.52
N TRP A 388 -24.66 2.96 -15.89
CA TRP A 388 -23.34 3.15 -15.29
C TRP A 388 -22.29 3.34 -16.39
N ASP A 389 -21.51 4.41 -16.28
CA ASP A 389 -20.35 4.62 -17.13
C ASP A 389 -19.16 3.75 -16.69
N LYS A 390 -18.05 3.82 -17.42
CA LYS A 390 -16.85 3.03 -17.13
C LYS A 390 -16.22 3.35 -15.78
N ASN A 391 -16.33 4.59 -15.30
CA ASN A 391 -15.81 4.99 -14.00
C ASN A 391 -16.68 4.43 -12.88
N GLU A 392 -17.99 4.52 -13.03
CA GLU A 392 -18.94 3.95 -12.07
C GLU A 392 -18.80 2.43 -11.99
N ILE A 393 -18.64 1.74 -13.12
CA ILE A 393 -18.35 0.29 -13.15
C ILE A 393 -17.04 -0.01 -12.40
N GLY A 394 -15.98 0.78 -12.62
CA GLY A 394 -14.71 0.61 -11.92
C GLY A 394 -14.84 0.78 -10.39
N ASN A 395 -15.53 1.82 -9.95
CA ASN A 395 -15.79 2.10 -8.54
C ASN A 395 -16.64 1.00 -7.90
N ARG A 396 -17.72 0.57 -8.56
CA ARG A 396 -18.58 -0.52 -8.05
C ARG A 396 -17.84 -1.84 -7.99
N THR A 397 -16.88 -2.07 -8.89
CA THR A 397 -16.02 -3.25 -8.83
C THR A 397 -15.13 -3.22 -7.58
N LEU A 398 -14.52 -2.09 -7.24
CA LEU A 398 -13.73 -1.95 -6.02
C LEU A 398 -14.57 -2.29 -4.78
N ILE A 399 -15.80 -1.82 -4.74
CA ILE A 399 -16.73 -2.09 -3.64
C ILE A 399 -17.15 -3.56 -3.62
N LEU A 400 -17.44 -4.15 -4.79
CA LEU A 400 -17.76 -5.56 -4.92
C LEU A 400 -16.65 -6.43 -4.33
N GLU A 401 -15.39 -6.12 -4.60
CA GLU A 401 -14.26 -6.84 -4.03
C GLU A 401 -14.17 -6.69 -2.51
N GLN A 402 -14.51 -5.52 -1.97
CA GLN A 402 -14.62 -5.34 -0.52
C GLN A 402 -15.76 -6.18 0.08
N LEU A 403 -16.91 -6.27 -0.60
CA LEU A 403 -18.01 -7.15 -0.19
C LEU A 403 -17.59 -8.64 -0.18
N LEU A 404 -16.76 -9.05 -1.12
CA LEU A 404 -16.21 -10.41 -1.20
C LEU A 404 -15.03 -10.65 -0.23
N THR A 405 -14.62 -9.64 0.53
CA THR A 405 -13.45 -9.71 1.44
C THR A 405 -12.11 -10.01 0.74
N THR A 406 -12.01 -9.71 -0.55
CA THR A 406 -10.79 -9.92 -1.33
C THR A 406 -9.79 -8.76 -1.20
N GLY A 407 -10.27 -7.54 -0.96
CA GLY A 407 -9.45 -6.40 -0.58
C GLY A 407 -8.52 -5.87 -1.67
N GLY A 408 -8.81 -6.11 -2.94
CA GLY A 408 -7.98 -5.67 -4.08
C GLY A 408 -7.92 -4.16 -4.28
N GLY A 409 -6.97 -3.71 -5.12
CA GLY A 409 -6.87 -2.33 -5.60
C GLY A 409 -7.76 -2.07 -6.82
N TRP A 410 -7.68 -0.84 -7.35
CA TRP A 410 -8.51 -0.43 -8.50
C TRP A 410 -7.85 -0.69 -9.87
N GLN A 411 -6.59 -1.05 -9.95
CA GLN A 411 -5.87 -1.18 -11.23
C GLN A 411 -6.44 -2.27 -12.14
N ASP A 412 -6.94 -3.36 -11.57
CA ASP A 412 -7.35 -4.54 -12.30
C ASP A 412 -8.57 -4.25 -13.16
N GLN A 413 -9.65 -3.78 -12.55
CA GLN A 413 -10.88 -3.44 -13.25
C GLN A 413 -10.67 -2.32 -14.28
N TYR A 414 -9.99 -1.24 -13.92
CA TYR A 414 -9.70 -0.17 -14.89
C TYR A 414 -8.74 -0.64 -15.98
N GLY A 415 -7.85 -1.59 -15.68
CA GLY A 415 -6.98 -2.23 -16.65
C GLY A 415 -7.73 -2.97 -17.75
N GLY A 416 -8.84 -3.66 -17.42
CA GLY A 416 -9.69 -4.39 -18.36
C GLY A 416 -10.86 -3.56 -18.91
N VAL A 417 -11.46 -2.67 -18.12
CA VAL A 417 -12.56 -1.80 -18.55
C VAL A 417 -12.10 -0.80 -19.60
N LEU A 418 -10.89 -0.25 -19.44
CA LEU A 418 -10.29 0.70 -20.37
C LEU A 418 -9.33 0.00 -21.32
N HIS A 419 -9.29 0.44 -22.57
CA HIS A 419 -8.45 -0.14 -23.62
C HIS A 419 -6.98 0.32 -23.53
N GLY A 420 -6.13 -0.31 -24.30
CA GLY A 420 -4.81 0.15 -24.68
C GLY A 420 -3.80 0.19 -23.54
N LEU A 421 -2.72 0.91 -23.78
CA LEU A 421 -1.63 1.20 -22.84
C LEU A 421 -1.89 2.52 -22.14
N LYS A 422 -1.80 2.57 -20.82
CA LYS A 422 -2.22 3.75 -20.05
C LYS A 422 -1.54 3.88 -18.70
N LEU A 423 -1.38 5.13 -18.26
CA LEU A 423 -1.08 5.49 -16.88
C LEU A 423 -2.39 5.87 -16.18
N LEU A 424 -2.65 5.25 -15.06
CA LEU A 424 -3.77 5.50 -14.16
C LEU A 424 -3.24 6.19 -12.91
N GLN A 425 -3.84 7.31 -12.51
CA GLN A 425 -3.41 8.08 -11.34
C GLN A 425 -4.61 8.47 -10.48
N THR A 426 -4.53 8.24 -9.18
CA THR A 426 -5.53 8.74 -8.22
C THR A 426 -4.90 9.74 -7.25
N ASN A 427 -5.74 10.62 -6.71
CA ASN A 427 -5.42 11.43 -5.55
C ASN A 427 -5.77 10.70 -4.25
N GLU A 428 -5.35 11.26 -3.13
CA GLU A 428 -5.78 10.82 -1.80
C GLU A 428 -7.30 10.96 -1.60
N GLY A 429 -7.88 10.14 -0.74
CA GLY A 429 -9.31 10.14 -0.41
C GLY A 429 -10.02 8.83 -0.75
N PHE A 430 -11.25 8.68 -0.23
CA PHE A 430 -12.06 7.48 -0.47
C PHE A 430 -12.62 7.39 -1.90
N ASN A 431 -12.71 8.51 -2.60
CA ASN A 431 -13.16 8.55 -3.99
C ASN A 431 -11.97 8.26 -4.93
N GLN A 432 -11.84 7.01 -5.34
CA GLN A 432 -10.74 6.51 -6.15
C GLN A 432 -11.13 6.48 -7.64
N ASN A 433 -11.33 7.65 -8.25
CA ASN A 433 -11.56 7.81 -9.68
C ASN A 433 -10.23 8.09 -10.40
N PRO A 434 -9.61 7.12 -11.09
CA PRO A 434 -8.34 7.33 -11.74
C PRO A 434 -8.43 8.32 -12.91
N LEU A 435 -7.53 9.30 -12.90
CA LEU A 435 -7.21 10.06 -14.09
C LEU A 435 -6.45 9.15 -15.07
N VAL A 436 -6.93 9.07 -16.31
CA VAL A 436 -6.39 8.19 -17.34
C VAL A 436 -5.55 9.00 -18.32
N ARG A 437 -4.30 8.58 -18.53
CA ARG A 437 -3.44 9.08 -19.60
C ARG A 437 -3.08 7.93 -20.53
N TRP A 438 -3.65 7.90 -21.74
CA TRP A 438 -3.28 6.95 -22.77
C TRP A 438 -1.88 7.21 -23.25
N LEU A 439 -1.14 6.13 -23.51
CA LEU A 439 0.25 6.13 -23.89
C LEU A 439 0.41 5.67 -25.34
N PRO A 440 1.49 6.07 -26.04
CA PRO A 440 1.80 5.54 -27.36
C PRO A 440 1.93 4.00 -27.33
N GLU A 441 1.30 3.36 -28.30
CA GLU A 441 1.27 1.89 -28.39
C GLU A 441 2.43 1.32 -29.21
N TYR A 442 3.33 2.18 -29.69
CA TYR A 442 4.43 1.86 -30.58
C TYR A 442 5.25 0.65 -30.10
N LEU A 443 5.65 0.62 -28.81
CA LEU A 443 6.43 -0.50 -28.28
C LEU A 443 5.72 -1.85 -28.34
N PHE A 444 4.39 -1.88 -28.45
CA PHE A 444 3.58 -3.09 -28.52
C PHE A 444 3.10 -3.45 -29.94
N THR A 445 3.12 -2.50 -30.86
CA THR A 445 2.55 -2.66 -32.20
C THR A 445 3.59 -2.73 -33.30
N ASP A 446 4.77 -2.13 -33.08
CA ASP A 446 5.87 -2.14 -34.05
C ASP A 446 6.33 -3.58 -34.34
N PRO A 447 6.51 -3.96 -35.63
CA PRO A 447 6.95 -5.30 -36.02
C PRO A 447 8.29 -5.74 -35.41
N GLU A 448 9.18 -4.81 -35.07
CA GLU A 448 10.46 -5.11 -34.42
C GLU A 448 10.26 -5.50 -32.95
N TYR A 449 9.41 -4.78 -32.22
CA TYR A 449 9.26 -4.97 -30.76
C TYR A 449 8.16 -5.95 -30.39
N ARG A 450 7.08 -6.01 -31.16
CA ARG A 450 5.94 -6.91 -30.90
C ARG A 450 6.34 -8.37 -30.63
N PRO A 451 7.26 -9.02 -31.38
CA PRO A 451 7.66 -10.39 -31.11
C PRO A 451 8.43 -10.57 -29.79
N CYS A 452 8.96 -9.46 -29.22
CA CYS A 452 9.74 -9.48 -27.99
C CYS A 452 8.89 -9.55 -26.73
N HIS A 453 7.59 -9.30 -26.82
CA HIS A 453 6.65 -9.46 -25.72
C HIS A 453 6.14 -10.90 -25.65
N LEU A 454 6.53 -11.62 -24.60
CA LEU A 454 6.16 -13.02 -24.43
C LEU A 454 5.31 -13.19 -23.18
N LEU A 455 4.24 -13.97 -23.29
CA LEU A 455 3.39 -14.36 -22.18
C LEU A 455 3.45 -15.86 -22.01
N TYR A 456 3.95 -16.32 -20.86
CA TYR A 456 4.15 -17.74 -20.58
C TYR A 456 3.34 -18.15 -19.35
N TYR A 457 2.37 -19.06 -19.52
CA TYR A 457 1.69 -19.68 -18.40
C TYR A 457 2.61 -20.68 -17.72
N THR A 458 2.93 -20.44 -16.45
CA THR A 458 3.91 -21.25 -15.71
C THR A 458 3.35 -22.61 -15.28
N GLY A 459 2.01 -22.78 -15.29
CA GLY A 459 1.34 -23.95 -14.74
C GLY A 459 1.45 -24.06 -13.20
N ILE A 460 1.93 -22.99 -12.55
CA ILE A 460 2.06 -22.87 -11.09
C ILE A 460 0.93 -21.95 -10.64
N THR A 461 0.14 -22.39 -9.67
CA THR A 461 -0.93 -21.59 -9.08
C THR A 461 -0.71 -21.49 -7.57
N ARG A 462 -0.82 -20.30 -7.02
CA ARG A 462 -0.82 -20.04 -5.57
C ARG A 462 -1.95 -19.07 -5.25
N THR A 463 -2.46 -19.14 -4.04
CA THR A 463 -3.49 -18.24 -3.56
C THR A 463 -2.88 -16.85 -3.33
N ALA A 464 -3.29 -15.85 -4.11
CA ALA A 464 -2.83 -14.46 -3.97
C ALA A 464 -3.31 -13.79 -2.65
N LYS A 465 -4.31 -14.39 -1.98
CA LYS A 465 -4.93 -13.84 -0.78
C LYS A 465 -3.96 -13.63 0.38
N ASP A 466 -3.01 -14.56 0.59
CA ASP A 466 -2.06 -14.47 1.70
C ASP A 466 -1.06 -13.33 1.48
N ILE A 467 -0.58 -13.17 0.24
CA ILE A 467 0.34 -12.08 -0.17
C ILE A 467 -0.35 -10.72 0.04
N LEU A 468 -1.58 -10.58 -0.45
CA LEU A 468 -2.37 -9.36 -0.29
C LEU A 468 -2.56 -8.99 1.19
N SER A 469 -2.90 -9.96 2.02
CA SER A 469 -3.14 -9.73 3.45
C SER A 469 -1.88 -9.24 4.18
N GLU A 470 -0.71 -9.79 3.88
CA GLU A 470 0.55 -9.39 4.53
C GLU A 470 0.99 -7.98 4.07
N ILE A 471 0.84 -7.64 2.79
CA ILE A 471 1.17 -6.30 2.28
C ILE A 471 0.22 -5.24 2.90
N VAL A 472 -1.09 -5.50 2.92
CA VAL A 472 -2.08 -4.58 3.53
C VAL A 472 -1.85 -4.46 5.04
N ARG A 473 -1.43 -5.53 5.71
CA ARG A 473 -1.03 -5.49 7.12
C ARG A 473 0.15 -4.52 7.32
N GLY A 474 1.19 -4.59 6.47
CA GLY A 474 2.32 -3.65 6.50
C GLY A 474 1.88 -2.19 6.32
N MET A 475 0.91 -1.94 5.43
CA MET A 475 0.31 -0.61 5.26
C MET A 475 -0.44 -0.14 6.52
N PHE A 476 -1.25 -0.99 7.15
CA PHE A 476 -1.97 -0.66 8.39
C PHE A 476 -1.04 -0.43 9.59
N LEU A 477 0.14 -1.02 9.57
CA LEU A 477 1.14 -0.83 10.62
C LEU A 477 2.08 0.35 10.34
N ASN A 478 1.87 1.13 9.27
CA ASN A 478 2.79 2.18 8.83
C ASN A 478 4.25 1.69 8.74
N SER A 479 4.47 0.44 8.35
CA SER A 479 5.80 -0.12 8.23
C SER A 479 6.66 0.71 7.28
N GLU A 480 7.74 1.30 7.79
CA GLU A 480 8.64 2.17 7.01
C GLU A 480 9.19 1.43 5.78
N ALA A 481 9.51 0.15 5.93
CA ALA A 481 9.99 -0.70 4.84
C ALA A 481 8.94 -0.83 3.72
N HIS A 482 7.66 -1.16 4.06
CA HIS A 482 6.59 -1.30 3.07
C HIS A 482 6.23 0.03 2.42
N LEU A 483 6.06 1.09 3.22
CA LEU A 483 5.70 2.41 2.70
C LEU A 483 6.80 3.04 1.85
N GLY A 484 8.07 2.80 2.19
CA GLY A 484 9.23 3.22 1.39
C GLY A 484 9.21 2.57 0.00
N ILE A 485 9.04 1.23 -0.07
CA ILE A 485 8.94 0.51 -1.35
C ILE A 485 7.74 1.00 -2.16
N LEU A 486 6.56 1.17 -1.56
CA LEU A 486 5.37 1.67 -2.24
C LEU A 486 5.57 3.08 -2.82
N SER A 487 6.26 3.96 -2.08
CA SER A 487 6.63 5.29 -2.56
C SER A 487 7.57 5.23 -3.77
N GLU A 488 8.57 4.33 -3.73
CA GLU A 488 9.45 4.07 -4.87
C GLU A 488 8.69 3.50 -6.07
N MET A 489 7.76 2.55 -5.85
CA MET A 489 6.91 1.99 -6.91
C MET A 489 6.04 3.06 -7.57
N LYS A 490 5.52 4.00 -6.78
CA LYS A 490 4.74 5.12 -7.29
C LYS A 490 5.56 6.04 -8.19
N ALA A 491 6.80 6.36 -7.80
CA ALA A 491 7.73 7.12 -8.63
C ALA A 491 8.15 6.33 -9.87
N HIS A 492 8.45 5.05 -9.72
CA HIS A 492 8.83 4.15 -10.81
C HIS A 492 7.77 4.03 -11.92
N ALA A 493 6.48 4.19 -11.58
CA ALA A 493 5.41 4.26 -12.59
C ALA A 493 5.57 5.47 -13.54
N LEU A 494 6.14 6.57 -13.05
CA LEU A 494 6.45 7.74 -13.90
C LEU A 494 7.69 7.52 -14.76
N ASP A 495 8.73 6.82 -14.24
CA ASP A 495 9.88 6.42 -15.06
C ASP A 495 9.41 5.53 -16.23
N MET A 496 8.52 4.57 -15.95
CA MET A 496 7.91 3.69 -16.96
C MET A 496 7.11 4.49 -17.99
N TYR A 497 6.31 5.46 -17.52
CA TYR A 497 5.56 6.38 -18.39
C TYR A 497 6.50 7.10 -19.36
N GLU A 498 7.60 7.66 -18.88
CA GLU A 498 8.57 8.39 -19.71
C GLU A 498 9.25 7.47 -20.73
N ALA A 499 9.69 6.28 -20.33
CA ALA A 499 10.31 5.33 -21.25
C ALA A 499 9.37 4.95 -22.41
N ILE A 500 8.07 4.76 -22.12
CA ILE A 500 7.06 4.46 -23.14
C ILE A 500 6.82 5.67 -24.04
N GLN A 501 6.72 6.88 -23.49
CA GLN A 501 6.56 8.12 -24.25
C GLN A 501 7.71 8.36 -25.22
N CYS A 502 8.94 8.05 -24.80
CA CYS A 502 10.13 8.20 -25.65
C CYS A 502 10.32 7.05 -26.65
N GLY A 503 9.53 5.97 -26.55
CA GLY A 503 9.70 4.77 -27.39
C GLY A 503 11.00 3.99 -27.07
N ASP A 504 11.54 4.15 -25.85
CA ASP A 504 12.78 3.47 -25.41
C ASP A 504 12.50 2.05 -24.95
N PHE A 505 12.56 1.10 -25.88
CA PHE A 505 12.28 -0.31 -25.63
C PHE A 505 13.25 -0.95 -24.63
N VAL A 506 14.53 -0.56 -24.66
CA VAL A 506 15.54 -1.13 -23.76
C VAL A 506 15.30 -0.69 -22.32
N THR A 507 15.06 0.61 -22.11
CA THR A 507 14.73 1.14 -20.79
C THR A 507 13.39 0.58 -20.31
N TYR A 508 12.37 0.50 -21.17
CA TYR A 508 11.09 -0.13 -20.86
C TYR A 508 11.28 -1.55 -20.29
N GLY A 509 12.04 -2.41 -21.00
CA GLY A 509 12.29 -3.78 -20.57
C GLY A 509 13.00 -3.85 -19.21
N LYS A 510 14.02 -3.02 -18.98
CA LYS A 510 14.72 -2.92 -17.69
C LYS A 510 13.79 -2.49 -16.56
N LEU A 511 12.89 -1.54 -16.81
CA LEU A 511 11.92 -1.06 -15.84
C LEU A 511 10.89 -2.14 -15.48
N VAL A 512 10.49 -3.00 -16.41
CA VAL A 512 9.68 -4.20 -16.10
C VAL A 512 10.42 -5.11 -15.12
N GLY A 513 11.71 -5.32 -15.30
CA GLY A 513 12.56 -6.06 -14.36
C GLY A 513 12.66 -5.38 -12.98
N LYS A 514 12.80 -4.04 -12.95
CA LYS A 514 12.81 -3.27 -11.69
C LYS A 514 11.48 -3.42 -10.92
N THR A 515 10.34 -3.41 -11.62
CA THR A 515 9.02 -3.69 -10.99
C THR A 515 9.03 -5.07 -10.31
N TRP A 516 9.63 -6.08 -10.95
CA TRP A 516 9.73 -7.41 -10.36
C TRP A 516 10.57 -7.45 -9.08
N GLU A 517 11.71 -6.74 -9.06
CA GLU A 517 12.54 -6.62 -7.85
C GLU A 517 11.78 -5.91 -6.72
N GLN A 518 11.03 -4.85 -7.02
CA GLN A 518 10.18 -4.15 -6.05
C GLN A 518 9.08 -5.06 -5.48
N ASN A 519 8.40 -5.85 -6.32
CA ASN A 519 7.40 -6.81 -5.88
C ASN A 519 7.98 -7.86 -4.92
N LYS A 520 9.17 -8.40 -5.23
CA LYS A 520 9.89 -9.35 -4.37
C LYS A 520 10.31 -8.74 -3.04
N ALA A 521 10.70 -7.47 -3.05
CA ALA A 521 11.10 -6.75 -1.83
C ALA A 521 9.88 -6.46 -0.93
N LEU A 522 8.69 -6.28 -1.52
CA LEU A 522 7.47 -6.03 -0.78
C LEU A 522 6.95 -7.28 -0.07
N ASP A 523 6.99 -8.44 -0.74
CA ASP A 523 6.60 -9.74 -0.16
C ASP A 523 7.40 -10.90 -0.77
N SER A 524 8.02 -11.71 0.09
CA SER A 524 8.83 -12.86 -0.32
C SER A 524 8.02 -13.98 -1.00
N GLY A 525 6.73 -14.08 -0.73
CA GLY A 525 5.82 -15.04 -1.33
C GLY A 525 5.51 -14.78 -2.80
N THR A 526 5.81 -13.57 -3.28
CA THR A 526 5.63 -13.15 -4.69
C THR A 526 6.42 -14.02 -5.66
N ASN A 527 7.64 -14.49 -5.29
CA ASN A 527 8.51 -15.28 -6.16
C ASN A 527 8.71 -16.72 -5.66
N PRO A 528 7.89 -17.68 -6.07
CA PRO A 528 8.11 -19.09 -5.76
C PRO A 528 9.41 -19.63 -6.39
N VAL A 529 10.08 -20.56 -5.70
CA VAL A 529 11.32 -21.23 -6.17
C VAL A 529 11.16 -21.83 -7.58
N ALA A 530 9.99 -22.38 -7.89
CA ALA A 530 9.70 -22.95 -9.21
C ALA A 530 9.67 -21.89 -10.32
N VAL A 531 9.27 -20.66 -10.03
CA VAL A 531 9.31 -19.53 -10.99
C VAL A 531 10.74 -19.05 -11.17
N GLU A 532 11.53 -18.97 -10.11
CA GLU A 532 12.96 -18.63 -10.19
C GLU A 532 13.74 -19.61 -11.06
N ALA A 533 13.40 -20.90 -10.99
CA ALA A 533 13.97 -21.93 -11.86
C ALA A 533 13.62 -21.75 -13.36
N ILE A 534 12.47 -21.16 -13.69
CA ILE A 534 12.13 -20.77 -15.06
C ILE A 534 12.97 -19.56 -15.48
N ILE A 535 13.01 -18.53 -14.64
CA ILE A 535 13.72 -17.27 -14.88
C ILE A 535 15.20 -17.52 -15.12
N SER A 536 15.86 -18.36 -14.31
CA SER A 536 17.29 -18.68 -14.45
C SER A 536 17.67 -19.24 -15.83
N LYS A 537 16.76 -19.91 -16.53
CA LYS A 537 16.98 -20.47 -17.87
C LYS A 537 16.94 -19.41 -18.98
N ILE A 538 16.25 -18.28 -18.75
CA ILE A 538 15.92 -17.30 -19.81
C ILE A 538 16.50 -15.90 -19.55
N GLN A 539 16.97 -15.60 -18.35
CA GLN A 539 17.43 -14.26 -17.96
C GLN A 539 18.51 -13.69 -18.89
N ALA A 540 19.36 -14.53 -19.48
CA ALA A 540 20.39 -14.09 -20.42
C ALA A 540 19.82 -13.51 -21.73
N TYR A 541 18.56 -13.82 -22.08
CA TYR A 541 17.87 -13.39 -23.29
C TYR A 541 16.82 -12.31 -23.04
N ALA A 542 16.50 -12.01 -21.79
CA ALA A 542 15.48 -11.02 -21.42
C ALA A 542 16.10 -9.67 -21.05
N LEU A 543 15.38 -8.57 -21.36
CA LEU A 543 15.62 -7.24 -20.78
C LEU A 543 14.99 -7.16 -19.39
N GLY A 544 13.82 -7.76 -19.22
CA GLY A 544 13.10 -7.83 -17.97
C GLY A 544 11.98 -8.86 -18.03
N TYR A 545 11.47 -9.18 -16.87
CA TYR A 545 10.37 -10.14 -16.68
C TYR A 545 9.67 -9.87 -15.37
N LYS A 546 8.41 -10.31 -15.25
CA LYS A 546 7.65 -10.25 -14.00
C LYS A 546 6.45 -11.20 -14.02
N LEU A 547 5.98 -11.58 -12.84
CA LEU A 547 4.63 -12.09 -12.68
C LEU A 547 3.67 -10.89 -12.52
N PRO A 548 2.64 -10.74 -13.37
CA PRO A 548 1.62 -9.70 -13.20
C PRO A 548 0.80 -9.88 -11.92
N GLY A 549 0.26 -8.78 -11.39
CA GLY A 549 -0.53 -8.74 -10.18
C GLY A 549 0.28 -9.06 -8.92
N ALA A 550 -0.30 -9.81 -7.99
CA ALA A 550 0.34 -10.16 -6.72
C ALA A 550 1.52 -11.14 -6.85
N GLY A 551 1.74 -11.73 -8.03
CA GLY A 551 2.75 -12.78 -8.20
C GLY A 551 2.32 -14.13 -7.62
N GLY A 552 3.30 -14.93 -7.18
CA GLY A 552 3.04 -16.26 -6.62
C GLY A 552 2.77 -17.37 -7.65
N GLY A 553 2.68 -17.04 -8.95
CA GLY A 553 2.40 -17.98 -10.05
C GLY A 553 1.59 -17.36 -11.16
N GLY A 554 0.90 -18.19 -11.96
CA GLY A 554 0.11 -17.74 -13.09
C GLY A 554 0.96 -17.49 -14.34
N TYR A 555 0.82 -16.33 -14.96
CA TYR A 555 1.58 -15.95 -16.13
C TYR A 555 2.88 -15.24 -15.78
N LEU A 556 3.94 -15.55 -16.53
CA LEU A 556 5.18 -14.80 -16.56
C LEU A 556 5.20 -13.94 -17.83
N TYR A 557 5.22 -12.64 -17.65
CA TYR A 557 5.45 -11.68 -18.72
C TYR A 557 6.95 -11.44 -18.89
N ILE A 558 7.44 -11.55 -20.13
CA ILE A 558 8.87 -11.49 -20.46
C ILE A 558 9.04 -10.48 -21.59
N VAL A 559 10.00 -9.58 -21.45
CA VAL A 559 10.48 -8.67 -22.49
C VAL A 559 11.82 -9.17 -22.97
N ALA A 560 11.86 -9.78 -24.15
CA ALA A 560 13.11 -10.29 -24.77
C ALA A 560 13.96 -9.13 -25.30
N LYS A 561 15.28 -9.34 -25.41
CA LYS A 561 16.23 -8.33 -25.89
C LYS A 561 15.98 -7.92 -27.35
N ASP A 562 15.62 -8.88 -28.16
CA ASP A 562 15.34 -8.76 -29.58
C ASP A 562 14.51 -9.97 -30.08
N PRO A 563 14.02 -9.99 -31.33
CA PRO A 563 13.26 -11.13 -31.87
C PRO A 563 14.02 -12.45 -31.85
N GLY A 564 15.35 -12.43 -32.01
CA GLY A 564 16.20 -13.64 -31.92
C GLY A 564 16.23 -14.22 -30.52
N ALA A 565 16.39 -13.35 -29.51
CA ALA A 565 16.30 -13.71 -28.10
C ALA A 565 14.90 -14.26 -27.73
N ALA A 566 13.84 -13.69 -28.27
CA ALA A 566 12.48 -14.18 -28.09
C ALA A 566 12.30 -15.62 -28.61
N LEU A 567 12.86 -15.93 -29.77
CA LEU A 567 12.87 -17.30 -30.32
C LEU A 567 13.66 -18.26 -29.43
N GLN A 568 14.79 -17.86 -28.87
CA GLN A 568 15.57 -18.68 -27.93
C GLN A 568 14.78 -18.96 -26.65
N ILE A 569 14.13 -17.95 -26.06
CA ILE A 569 13.28 -18.12 -24.88
C ILE A 569 12.15 -19.13 -25.18
N ARG A 570 11.45 -18.98 -26.31
CA ARG A 570 10.42 -19.93 -26.75
C ARG A 570 10.97 -21.36 -26.89
N LYS A 571 12.11 -21.52 -27.54
CA LYS A 571 12.76 -22.83 -27.71
C LYS A 571 13.10 -23.47 -26.36
N ILE A 572 13.74 -22.74 -25.44
CA ILE A 572 14.15 -23.23 -24.12
C ILE A 572 12.94 -23.71 -23.32
N LEU A 573 11.91 -22.89 -23.19
CA LEU A 573 10.75 -23.19 -22.35
C LEU A 573 9.80 -24.22 -22.99
N THR A 574 9.79 -24.36 -24.30
CA THR A 574 9.03 -25.41 -24.99
C THR A 574 9.71 -26.76 -24.88
N LEU A 575 11.04 -26.84 -24.97
CA LEU A 575 11.80 -28.09 -24.85
C LEU A 575 11.91 -28.59 -23.41
N SER A 576 11.86 -27.70 -22.43
CA SER A 576 12.02 -28.03 -21.01
C SER A 576 10.99 -27.29 -20.17
N PRO A 577 9.69 -27.59 -20.33
CA PRO A 577 8.62 -26.96 -19.54
C PRO A 577 8.73 -27.40 -18.08
N PRO A 578 8.36 -26.55 -17.11
CA PRO A 578 8.40 -26.87 -15.69
C PRO A 578 7.34 -27.91 -15.27
N ASN A 579 6.27 -28.05 -16.04
CA ASN A 579 5.17 -29.01 -15.86
C ASN A 579 4.35 -29.15 -17.14
N SER A 580 3.41 -30.08 -17.16
CA SER A 580 2.57 -30.39 -18.33
C SER A 580 1.58 -29.27 -18.73
N ASN A 581 1.30 -28.33 -17.84
CA ASN A 581 0.35 -27.22 -18.08
C ASN A 581 1.04 -25.96 -18.61
N ALA A 582 2.35 -25.89 -18.49
CA ALA A 582 3.12 -24.71 -18.86
C ALA A 582 3.17 -24.53 -20.39
N ARG A 583 2.89 -23.32 -20.86
CA ARG A 583 2.81 -23.02 -22.29
C ARG A 583 2.88 -21.53 -22.58
N PHE A 584 3.31 -21.18 -23.79
CA PHE A 584 3.14 -19.82 -24.32
C PHE A 584 1.69 -19.57 -24.72
N VAL A 585 1.24 -18.35 -24.49
CA VAL A 585 -0.06 -17.84 -24.93
C VAL A 585 0.20 -16.59 -25.76
N GLU A 586 -0.48 -16.50 -26.91
CA GLU A 586 -0.38 -15.30 -27.73
C GLU A 586 -1.14 -14.16 -27.07
N MET A 587 -0.49 -13.01 -27.00
CA MET A 587 -1.07 -11.77 -26.50
C MET A 587 -1.09 -10.71 -27.58
N SER A 588 -2.13 -9.92 -27.60
CA SER A 588 -2.27 -8.75 -28.44
C SER A 588 -2.88 -7.59 -27.65
N LEU A 589 -2.52 -6.37 -28.03
CA LEU A 589 -3.10 -5.18 -27.43
C LEU A 589 -4.62 -5.14 -27.67
N SER A 590 -5.40 -4.84 -26.65
CA SER A 590 -6.85 -4.63 -26.79
C SER A 590 -7.17 -3.16 -27.02
N ASN A 591 -7.82 -2.89 -28.15
CA ASN A 591 -8.21 -1.53 -28.56
C ASN A 591 -9.62 -1.13 -28.10
N LYS A 592 -10.31 -1.98 -27.36
CA LYS A 592 -11.73 -1.75 -27.03
C LYS A 592 -12.02 -1.73 -25.53
N GLY A 593 -11.25 -2.47 -24.70
CA GLY A 593 -11.58 -2.65 -23.30
C GLY A 593 -12.90 -3.41 -23.10
N LEU A 594 -13.63 -3.07 -22.04
CA LEU A 594 -14.98 -3.61 -21.81
C LEU A 594 -15.91 -3.21 -22.94
N GLN A 595 -16.55 -4.20 -23.54
CA GLN A 595 -17.57 -4.08 -24.58
C GLN A 595 -18.86 -4.69 -24.08
N ILE A 596 -19.96 -3.96 -24.21
CA ILE A 596 -21.32 -4.45 -23.99
C ILE A 596 -22.05 -4.34 -25.32
N SER A 597 -22.70 -5.41 -25.74
CA SER A 597 -23.52 -5.45 -26.97
C SER A 597 -24.78 -6.26 -26.75
N ARG A 598 -25.78 -6.01 -27.57
CA ARG A 598 -27.05 -6.75 -27.58
C ARG A 598 -27.19 -7.50 -28.90
N SER A 599 -27.78 -8.70 -28.86
CA SER A 599 -28.16 -9.47 -30.07
C SER A 599 -29.38 -8.89 -30.72
#